data_90ed798be5975f71acfad4126fef3919
#
_entry.id   90ed798be5975f71acfad4126fef3919
#
_cell.length_a   1.000
_cell.length_b   1.000
_cell.length_c   1.000
_cell.angle_alpha   90.00
_cell.angle_beta   90.00
_cell.angle_gamma   90.00
#
_symmetry.space_group_name_H-M   'P 1'
#
loop_
_entity.id
_entity.type
_entity.pdbx_description
1 polymer ?
#
loop_
_entity_poly.entity_id
_entity_poly.type
_entity_poly.pdbx_seq_one_letter_code
_entity_poly.pdbx_strand_id
1 'polypeptide(L)'
;MTRGSREYPGSAGWAAQCVLIAAACNIAGWLLSMMGWVTPLGLALSIPPIWFGLHVLCQAGCPAVPGKRAFRRFFRGNGKGLRLAFAVVAGLSLLGGLLHAPNNYDAMNYRLPKVAGWLMEGGWQWFPANYNNLNTRASGMEWVFAPLMSWTGGDRVLFLTNQLPFLLMPGLVFGVFRGLGVAGRAARFWMWVVPCGYGFALQAGGIGNDLQASLFVLAAFDFALRWKKSGRVGHALLALAAAGMMTAVKPTTLPLMLPFTVLFFGMFGLLKTNPLRVAAAVVPLALASFLPTAILNHRYCGDWTGAAAENAALGKVEPWIGITGNLINAPLQNIAPPLLPIAGWWNERVVRWFPEPFLERMAANFETRGARFGLTDIQGEESAGLGIGIVAMCVAGACFGRRRENPKPWKRRAGWLALWFGVALLAYFSKAGMTTVARHILPYYPFLMVPLVMMPRLEGVVRKRWFEYLAYAAVASTAVMLCITPSRPVLPMAAVSRALAEKKPSPTFERLALGYEVYGNRADILGPVREALPEDAVLVGYIDHGYAPESSLWKPYGKRTIRHLLPGNDPGAAMSHVVLNTFNFEANRGESPEKWLARLGGTILARREIRPLVKEPASEWWVVSLPSSDQR
;
A
#
# COMPACT_ATOMS: atom_id res chain seq x y z
N MET A 1 -17.33 -26.08 32.13
CA MET A 1 -16.06 -25.48 31.66
C MET A 1 -15.72 -26.08 30.29
N THR A 2 -16.16 -25.43 29.24
CA THR A 2 -15.89 -25.83 27.85
C THR A 2 -14.39 -25.64 27.59
N ARG A 3 -13.70 -26.67 27.12
CA ARG A 3 -12.30 -26.62 26.66
C ARG A 3 -12.13 -25.45 25.71
N GLY A 4 -11.54 -24.34 26.21
CA GLY A 4 -11.31 -23.12 25.48
C GLY A 4 -10.55 -23.44 24.19
N SER A 5 -11.09 -22.96 23.09
CA SER A 5 -10.39 -22.92 21.81
C SER A 5 -8.99 -22.36 22.07
N ARG A 6 -7.95 -23.18 21.87
CA ARG A 6 -6.56 -22.73 21.91
C ARG A 6 -6.42 -21.69 20.78
N GLU A 7 -6.66 -20.43 21.15
CA GLU A 7 -6.35 -19.28 20.29
C GLU A 7 -4.86 -19.37 19.93
N TYR A 8 -4.48 -18.84 18.77
CA TYR A 8 -3.06 -18.71 18.41
C TYR A 8 -2.47 -17.55 19.24
N PRO A 9 -1.98 -17.77 20.46
CA PRO A 9 -1.62 -16.67 21.36
C PRO A 9 -0.36 -15.92 20.88
N GLY A 10 0.46 -16.55 20.04
CA GLY A 10 1.68 -15.94 19.54
C GLY A 10 1.44 -14.82 18.52
N SER A 11 0.51 -15.01 17.55
CA SER A 11 0.29 -14.03 16.47
C SER A 11 -0.31 -12.71 16.98
N ALA A 12 -1.20 -12.76 17.98
CA ALA A 12 -1.77 -11.55 18.56
C ALA A 12 -0.75 -10.71 19.33
N GLY A 13 0.17 -11.34 20.06
CA GLY A 13 1.28 -10.65 20.73
C GLY A 13 2.20 -9.95 19.73
N TRP A 14 2.59 -10.64 18.65
CA TRP A 14 3.40 -10.03 17.60
C TRP A 14 2.67 -8.91 16.85
N ALA A 15 1.38 -9.08 16.56
CA ALA A 15 0.56 -8.02 15.97
C ALA A 15 0.46 -6.78 16.87
N ALA A 16 0.33 -6.98 18.21
CA ALA A 16 0.38 -5.88 19.16
C ALA A 16 1.71 -5.13 19.09
N GLN A 17 2.85 -5.84 19.05
CA GLN A 17 4.16 -5.19 18.92
C GLN A 17 4.31 -4.44 17.59
N CYS A 18 3.86 -4.99 16.46
CA CYS A 18 3.86 -4.28 15.18
C CYS A 18 3.05 -2.98 15.26
N VAL A 19 1.87 -3.00 15.88
CA VAL A 19 1.03 -1.79 16.09
C VAL A 19 1.77 -0.77 16.95
N LEU A 20 2.34 -1.19 18.10
CA LEU A 20 2.99 -0.30 19.05
C LEU A 20 4.30 0.29 18.50
N ILE A 21 5.10 -0.49 17.77
CA ILE A 21 6.33 0.00 17.14
C ILE A 21 5.98 1.01 16.05
N ALA A 22 5.02 0.72 15.18
CA ALA A 22 4.59 1.65 14.14
C ALA A 22 4.01 2.94 14.73
N ALA A 23 3.20 2.86 15.79
CA ALA A 23 2.69 4.02 16.51
C ALA A 23 3.84 4.83 17.16
N ALA A 24 4.83 4.16 17.76
CA ALA A 24 6.00 4.82 18.34
C ALA A 24 6.83 5.56 17.29
N CYS A 25 7.05 4.97 16.11
CA CYS A 25 7.71 5.64 14.99
C CYS A 25 6.96 6.91 14.55
N ASN A 26 5.62 6.82 14.46
CA ASN A 26 4.79 7.98 14.09
C ASN A 26 4.85 9.09 15.14
N ILE A 27 4.68 8.76 16.41
CA ILE A 27 4.75 9.73 17.51
C ILE A 27 6.13 10.37 17.56
N ALA A 28 7.19 9.57 17.50
CA ALA A 28 8.57 10.05 17.48
C ALA A 28 8.82 10.99 16.29
N GLY A 29 8.39 10.59 15.08
CA GLY A 29 8.54 11.39 13.88
C GLY A 29 7.91 12.78 14.00
N TRP A 30 6.67 12.86 14.46
CA TRP A 30 5.99 14.15 14.67
C TRP A 30 6.62 14.99 15.77
N LEU A 31 6.97 14.39 16.92
CA LEU A 31 7.60 15.13 18.04
C LEU A 31 8.98 15.65 17.64
N LEU A 32 9.81 14.82 17.01
CA LEU A 32 11.13 15.22 16.55
C LEU A 32 11.06 16.27 15.43
N SER A 33 10.05 16.21 14.55
CA SER A 33 9.82 17.24 13.52
C SER A 33 9.56 18.61 14.12
N MET A 34 8.80 18.69 15.21
CA MET A 34 8.55 19.97 15.89
C MET A 34 9.82 20.59 16.49
N MET A 35 10.83 19.76 16.77
CA MET A 35 12.12 20.18 17.34
C MET A 35 13.23 20.34 16.27
N GLY A 36 12.95 20.01 14.99
CA GLY A 36 13.97 19.98 13.94
C GLY A 36 15.04 18.90 14.17
N TRP A 37 14.70 17.80 14.85
CA TRP A 37 15.65 16.78 15.30
C TRP A 37 15.35 15.37 14.79
N VAL A 38 14.81 15.26 13.58
CA VAL A 38 14.63 13.99 12.87
C VAL A 38 15.99 13.53 12.33
N THR A 39 16.79 12.95 13.23
CA THR A 39 18.15 12.45 12.97
C THR A 39 18.23 10.97 13.35
N PRO A 40 19.26 10.22 12.90
CA PRO A 40 19.46 8.83 13.33
C PRO A 40 19.50 8.68 14.85
N LEU A 41 20.16 9.61 15.54
CA LEU A 41 20.27 9.62 16.99
C LEU A 41 18.93 9.99 17.66
N GLY A 42 18.25 11.03 17.17
CA GLY A 42 16.94 11.45 17.68
C GLY A 42 15.92 10.32 17.62
N LEU A 43 15.85 9.62 16.47
CA LEU A 43 14.99 8.46 16.27
C LEU A 43 15.36 7.29 17.20
N ALA A 44 16.67 7.00 17.36
CA ALA A 44 17.14 5.91 18.23
C ALA A 44 16.83 6.18 19.72
N LEU A 45 16.91 7.42 20.16
CA LEU A 45 16.65 7.79 21.56
C LEU A 45 15.16 7.93 21.87
N SER A 46 14.31 8.27 20.89
CA SER A 46 12.88 8.57 21.15
C SER A 46 11.97 7.35 20.94
N ILE A 47 12.22 6.50 19.92
CA ILE A 47 11.34 5.37 19.60
C ILE A 47 11.24 4.35 20.74
N PRO A 48 12.34 3.87 21.38
CA PRO A 48 12.26 2.87 22.44
C PRO A 48 11.46 3.32 23.67
N PRO A 49 11.68 4.52 24.26
CA PRO A 49 10.89 4.95 25.42
C PRO A 49 9.41 5.19 25.06
N ILE A 50 9.08 5.72 23.87
CA ILE A 50 7.70 5.88 23.43
C ILE A 50 7.04 4.50 23.27
N TRP A 51 7.71 3.56 22.62
CA TRP A 51 7.23 2.18 22.51
C TRP A 51 7.00 1.55 23.87
N PHE A 52 7.93 1.70 24.81
CA PHE A 52 7.80 1.17 26.17
C PHE A 52 6.62 1.80 26.91
N GLY A 53 6.45 3.11 26.81
CA GLY A 53 5.30 3.83 27.39
C GLY A 53 3.96 3.31 26.84
N LEU A 54 3.86 3.13 25.51
CA LEU A 54 2.68 2.54 24.87
C LEU A 54 2.48 1.07 25.29
N HIS A 55 3.56 0.32 25.43
CA HIS A 55 3.51 -1.08 25.87
C HIS A 55 2.89 -1.21 27.28
N VAL A 56 3.33 -0.38 28.21
CA VAL A 56 2.80 -0.31 29.58
C VAL A 56 1.34 0.18 29.57
N LEU A 57 1.05 1.25 28.84
CA LEU A 57 -0.29 1.84 28.76
C LEU A 57 -1.31 0.85 28.22
N CYS A 58 -0.98 0.13 27.15
CA CYS A 58 -1.81 -0.88 26.52
C CYS A 58 -1.76 -2.25 27.23
N GLN A 59 -0.93 -2.42 28.26
CA GLN A 59 -0.73 -3.70 28.93
C GLN A 59 -0.45 -4.84 27.92
N ALA A 60 0.32 -4.53 26.90
CA ALA A 60 0.65 -5.49 25.86
C ALA A 60 1.53 -6.58 26.44
N GLY A 61 1.12 -7.84 26.25
CA GLY A 61 1.96 -8.96 26.65
C GLY A 61 3.19 -9.09 25.75
N CYS A 62 4.32 -9.52 26.32
CA CYS A 62 5.47 -9.90 25.50
C CYS A 62 5.09 -11.06 24.58
N PRO A 63 5.40 -11.01 23.27
CA PRO A 63 5.09 -12.10 22.37
C PRO A 63 5.93 -13.31 22.73
N ALA A 64 5.27 -14.46 22.89
CA ALA A 64 5.99 -15.70 23.08
C ALA A 64 6.80 -16.05 21.83
N VAL A 65 8.10 -16.26 21.98
CA VAL A 65 8.94 -16.74 20.88
C VAL A 65 8.43 -18.13 20.47
N PRO A 66 8.20 -18.38 19.18
CA PRO A 66 7.74 -19.68 18.70
C PRO A 66 8.78 -20.76 19.01
N GLY A 67 8.57 -21.54 20.07
CA GLY A 67 9.46 -22.63 20.43
C GLY A 67 9.36 -23.82 19.47
N LYS A 68 10.27 -24.81 19.60
CA LYS A 68 10.33 -26.06 18.81
C LYS A 68 8.96 -26.76 18.66
N ARG A 69 8.10 -26.68 19.69
CA ARG A 69 6.74 -27.26 19.66
C ARG A 69 5.80 -26.50 18.69
N ALA A 70 5.91 -25.17 18.59
CA ALA A 70 5.12 -24.37 17.65
C ALA A 70 5.55 -24.63 16.21
N PHE A 71 6.88 -24.69 15.96
CA PHE A 71 7.45 -25.06 14.68
C PHE A 71 7.01 -26.48 14.24
N ARG A 72 7.13 -27.49 15.12
CA ARG A 72 6.65 -28.85 14.81
C ARG A 72 5.14 -28.89 14.52
N ARG A 73 4.31 -28.08 15.19
CA ARG A 73 2.87 -27.99 14.91
C ARG A 73 2.57 -27.35 13.56
N PHE A 74 3.42 -26.42 13.11
CA PHE A 74 3.25 -25.81 11.77
C PHE A 74 3.36 -26.86 10.65
N PHE A 75 4.25 -27.82 10.78
CA PHE A 75 4.48 -28.86 9.77
C PHE A 75 3.67 -30.15 9.98
N ARG A 76 2.91 -30.28 11.08
CA ARG A 76 2.15 -31.50 11.42
C ARG A 76 0.66 -31.23 11.60
N GLY A 77 -0.16 -32.27 11.36
CA GLY A 77 -1.61 -32.24 11.61
C GLY A 77 -2.44 -31.77 10.42
N ASN A 78 -3.77 -31.74 10.63
CA ASN A 78 -4.74 -31.37 9.60
C ASN A 78 -4.51 -29.93 9.09
N GLY A 79 -4.59 -29.72 7.75
CA GLY A 79 -4.35 -28.42 7.10
C GLY A 79 -2.88 -28.08 6.91
N LYS A 80 -1.96 -29.06 7.05
CA LYS A 80 -0.51 -28.87 6.78
C LYS A 80 -0.26 -28.37 5.37
N GLY A 81 -1.01 -28.86 4.38
CA GLY A 81 -0.84 -28.50 2.97
C GLY A 81 -1.04 -27.01 2.73
N LEU A 82 -2.16 -26.41 3.20
CA LEU A 82 -2.41 -24.99 3.04
C LEU A 82 -1.40 -24.10 3.78
N ARG A 83 -0.89 -24.56 4.94
CA ARG A 83 0.19 -23.86 5.66
C ARG A 83 1.49 -23.85 4.87
N LEU A 84 1.84 -25.00 4.28
CA LEU A 84 3.03 -25.10 3.42
C LEU A 84 2.85 -24.26 2.15
N ALA A 85 1.66 -24.29 1.54
CA ALA A 85 1.33 -23.47 0.39
C ALA A 85 1.47 -21.96 0.71
N PHE A 86 0.96 -21.50 1.85
CA PHE A 86 1.19 -20.14 2.34
C PHE A 86 2.68 -19.87 2.59
N ALA A 87 3.41 -20.80 3.19
CA ALA A 87 4.85 -20.63 3.42
C ALA A 87 5.65 -20.50 2.11
N VAL A 88 5.24 -21.21 1.05
CA VAL A 88 5.83 -21.06 -0.30
C VAL A 88 5.56 -19.65 -0.84
N VAL A 89 4.33 -19.16 -0.76
CA VAL A 89 3.98 -17.79 -1.18
C VAL A 89 4.80 -16.77 -0.39
N ALA A 90 4.89 -16.92 0.94
CA ALA A 90 5.68 -16.04 1.80
C ALA A 90 7.18 -16.10 1.46
N GLY A 91 7.70 -17.28 1.15
CA GLY A 91 9.08 -17.47 0.69
C GLY A 91 9.36 -16.82 -0.66
N LEU A 92 8.46 -16.96 -1.63
CA LEU A 92 8.59 -16.33 -2.94
C LEU A 92 8.52 -14.80 -2.86
N SER A 93 7.60 -14.26 -2.06
CA SER A 93 7.53 -12.81 -1.84
C SER A 93 8.77 -12.26 -1.13
N LEU A 94 9.30 -12.98 -0.14
CA LEU A 94 10.57 -12.66 0.53
C LEU A 94 11.74 -12.67 -0.46
N LEU A 95 11.83 -13.71 -1.29
CA LEU A 95 12.87 -13.85 -2.30
C LEU A 95 12.80 -12.71 -3.32
N GLY A 96 11.60 -12.37 -3.82
CA GLY A 96 11.41 -11.22 -4.70
C GLY A 96 11.88 -9.90 -4.08
N GLY A 97 11.57 -9.66 -2.79
CA GLY A 97 12.03 -8.48 -2.05
C GLY A 97 13.54 -8.45 -1.80
N LEU A 98 14.19 -9.61 -1.61
CA LEU A 98 15.65 -9.71 -1.45
C LEU A 98 16.40 -9.48 -2.77
N LEU A 99 15.88 -10.03 -3.87
CA LEU A 99 16.50 -9.93 -5.20
C LEU A 99 16.39 -8.53 -5.81
N HIS A 100 15.27 -7.82 -5.54
CA HIS A 100 14.98 -6.55 -6.18
C HIS A 100 14.90 -5.41 -5.18
N ALA A 101 15.43 -4.24 -5.53
CA ALA A 101 15.18 -3.02 -4.80
C ALA A 101 13.69 -2.62 -4.90
N PRO A 102 13.17 -1.83 -3.95
CA PRO A 102 11.84 -1.25 -4.08
C PRO A 102 11.67 -0.50 -5.40
N ASN A 103 10.57 -0.79 -6.12
CA ASN A 103 10.28 -0.18 -7.43
C ASN A 103 8.78 0.10 -7.62
N ASN A 104 8.02 0.15 -6.54
CA ASN A 104 6.62 0.60 -6.55
C ASN A 104 6.58 2.08 -6.94
N TYR A 105 5.69 2.44 -7.88
CA TYR A 105 5.61 3.81 -8.39
C TYR A 105 5.35 4.84 -7.28
N ASP A 106 4.34 4.62 -6.44
CA ASP A 106 4.00 5.53 -5.34
C ASP A 106 5.19 5.74 -4.38
N ALA A 107 5.94 4.66 -4.12
CA ALA A 107 7.09 4.71 -3.23
C ALA A 107 8.25 5.51 -3.83
N MET A 108 8.54 5.28 -5.12
CA MET A 108 9.66 5.93 -5.81
C MET A 108 9.35 7.39 -6.17
N ASN A 109 8.06 7.72 -6.37
CA ASN A 109 7.61 9.04 -6.77
C ASN A 109 7.53 10.01 -5.56
N TYR A 110 6.90 9.62 -4.45
CA TYR A 110 6.68 10.57 -3.35
C TYR A 110 7.03 10.05 -1.95
N ARG A 111 7.02 8.73 -1.65
CA ARG A 111 7.24 8.25 -0.28
C ARG A 111 8.69 8.30 0.14
N LEU A 112 9.59 7.74 -0.68
CA LEU A 112 11.02 7.78 -0.39
C LEU A 112 11.60 9.18 -0.50
N PRO A 113 11.26 10.00 -1.51
CA PRO A 113 11.63 11.40 -1.55
C PRO A 113 11.20 12.19 -0.30
N LYS A 114 9.95 11.99 0.15
CA LYS A 114 9.43 12.60 1.38
C LYS A 114 10.31 12.27 2.59
N VAL A 115 10.63 10.98 2.81
CA VAL A 115 11.48 10.54 3.94
C VAL A 115 12.89 11.08 3.79
N ALA A 116 13.47 11.02 2.59
CA ALA A 116 14.81 11.57 2.34
C ALA A 116 14.88 13.06 2.66
N GLY A 117 13.88 13.83 2.22
CA GLY A 117 13.78 15.24 2.55
C GLY A 117 13.66 15.51 4.06
N TRP A 118 12.83 14.74 4.78
CA TRP A 118 12.71 14.90 6.24
C TRP A 118 14.02 14.60 6.99
N LEU A 119 14.76 13.61 6.55
CA LEU A 119 16.07 13.27 7.14
C LEU A 119 17.13 14.31 6.83
N MET A 120 17.06 14.98 5.67
CA MET A 120 17.97 16.08 5.32
C MET A 120 17.66 17.37 6.05
N GLU A 121 16.38 17.70 6.22
CA GLU A 121 15.93 18.96 6.83
C GLU A 121 15.66 18.85 8.34
N GLY A 122 15.83 17.67 8.92
CA GLY A 122 15.60 17.41 10.33
C GLY A 122 14.12 17.34 10.76
N GLY A 123 13.17 17.34 9.83
CA GLY A 123 11.75 17.28 10.16
C GLY A 123 10.83 17.29 8.96
N TRP A 124 9.54 17.08 9.25
CA TRP A 124 8.50 17.24 8.25
C TRP A 124 8.42 18.68 7.76
N GLN A 125 8.27 18.85 6.47
CA GLN A 125 8.04 20.15 5.85
C GLN A 125 7.10 20.01 4.66
N TRP A 126 6.49 21.13 4.26
CA TRP A 126 5.76 21.25 3.01
C TRP A 126 6.74 21.51 1.88
N PHE A 127 6.90 20.56 0.98
CA PHE A 127 7.78 20.70 -0.17
C PHE A 127 7.11 21.54 -1.27
N PRO A 128 7.75 22.57 -1.82
CA PRO A 128 7.30 23.13 -3.08
C PRO A 128 7.48 22.07 -4.18
N ALA A 129 6.39 21.57 -4.75
CA ALA A 129 6.42 20.51 -5.75
C ALA A 129 5.32 20.71 -6.79
N ASN A 130 5.59 20.30 -8.03
CA ASN A 130 4.60 20.33 -9.11
C ASN A 130 3.42 19.40 -8.86
N TYR A 131 3.60 18.37 -8.02
CA TYR A 131 2.57 17.45 -7.59
C TYR A 131 2.53 17.36 -6.06
N ASN A 132 1.36 17.55 -5.51
CA ASN A 132 1.20 17.66 -4.06
C ASN A 132 1.10 16.33 -3.32
N ASN A 133 1.13 15.18 -4.00
CA ASN A 133 1.16 13.86 -3.36
C ASN A 133 2.31 13.73 -2.34
N LEU A 134 3.43 14.42 -2.61
CA LEU A 134 4.58 14.51 -1.71
C LEU A 134 4.18 15.07 -0.34
N ASN A 135 3.22 15.98 -0.31
CA ASN A 135 2.79 16.71 0.89
C ASN A 135 1.52 16.12 1.50
N THR A 136 0.47 15.91 0.69
CA THR A 136 -0.90 15.65 1.12
C THR A 136 -1.16 14.23 1.55
N ARG A 137 -0.39 13.27 1.02
CA ARG A 137 -0.57 11.85 1.36
C ARG A 137 -0.18 11.55 2.80
N ALA A 138 -0.93 10.64 3.42
CA ALA A 138 -0.68 10.18 4.78
C ALA A 138 0.79 9.77 4.99
N SER A 139 1.31 10.03 6.18
CA SER A 139 2.73 9.90 6.53
C SER A 139 3.04 8.70 7.45
N GLY A 140 2.02 7.87 7.76
CA GLY A 140 2.17 6.82 8.76
C GLY A 140 3.15 5.72 8.40
N MET A 141 3.24 5.35 7.14
CA MET A 141 4.21 4.37 6.65
C MET A 141 5.60 4.99 6.52
N GLU A 142 5.67 6.22 6.10
CA GLU A 142 6.89 7.00 5.91
C GLU A 142 7.62 7.19 7.24
N TRP A 143 6.91 7.41 8.34
CA TRP A 143 7.52 7.45 9.69
C TRP A 143 8.05 6.09 10.15
N VAL A 144 7.56 4.96 9.62
CA VAL A 144 8.17 3.64 9.85
C VAL A 144 9.41 3.45 8.97
N PHE A 145 9.46 4.06 7.79
CA PHE A 145 10.63 4.02 6.91
C PHE A 145 11.78 4.89 7.43
N ALA A 146 11.49 6.05 8.01
CA ALA A 146 12.50 7.02 8.43
C ALA A 146 13.62 6.42 9.32
N PRO A 147 13.36 5.67 10.41
CA PRO A 147 14.42 5.06 11.20
C PRO A 147 15.20 4.01 10.39
N LEU A 148 14.54 3.19 9.58
CA LEU A 148 15.23 2.17 8.79
C LEU A 148 16.14 2.79 7.74
N MET A 149 15.68 3.80 7.01
CA MET A 149 16.49 4.51 6.01
C MET A 149 17.66 5.23 6.68
N SER A 150 17.42 5.89 7.82
CA SER A 150 18.47 6.64 8.52
C SER A 150 19.59 5.75 9.08
N TRP A 151 19.24 4.54 9.55
CA TRP A 151 20.23 3.62 10.13
C TRP A 151 20.94 2.75 9.09
N THR A 152 20.26 2.42 7.98
CA THR A 152 20.85 1.57 6.93
C THR A 152 21.46 2.36 5.78
N GLY A 153 21.18 3.66 5.69
CA GLY A 153 21.59 4.50 4.57
C GLY A 153 20.92 4.16 3.23
N GLY A 154 19.88 3.31 3.25
CA GLY A 154 19.28 2.79 2.03
C GLY A 154 17.82 2.35 2.15
N ASP A 155 17.27 1.90 1.03
CA ASP A 155 15.88 1.47 0.88
C ASP A 155 15.69 -0.06 0.80
N ARG A 156 16.79 -0.82 0.67
CA ARG A 156 16.78 -2.27 0.42
C ARG A 156 16.03 -3.10 1.46
N VAL A 157 16.06 -2.70 2.73
CA VAL A 157 15.44 -3.45 3.83
C VAL A 157 13.98 -3.08 4.07
N LEU A 158 13.47 -2.03 3.41
CA LEU A 158 12.13 -1.48 3.68
C LEU A 158 11.00 -2.47 3.37
N PHE A 159 11.17 -3.40 2.44
CA PHE A 159 10.16 -4.42 2.14
C PHE A 159 9.83 -5.30 3.35
N LEU A 160 10.75 -5.42 4.34
CA LEU A 160 10.48 -6.15 5.58
C LEU A 160 9.32 -5.55 6.37
N THR A 161 9.04 -4.26 6.20
CA THR A 161 7.89 -3.58 6.81
C THR A 161 6.54 -4.12 6.30
N ASN A 162 6.53 -4.79 5.15
CA ASN A 162 5.37 -5.50 4.61
C ASN A 162 5.48 -7.02 4.80
N GLN A 163 6.68 -7.58 4.69
CA GLN A 163 6.88 -9.02 4.86
C GLN A 163 6.48 -9.50 6.27
N LEU A 164 6.83 -8.74 7.33
CA LEU A 164 6.45 -9.08 8.70
C LEU A 164 4.92 -9.03 8.91
N PRO A 165 4.20 -7.94 8.52
CA PRO A 165 2.75 -7.93 8.48
C PRO A 165 2.13 -9.11 7.75
N PHE A 166 2.65 -9.46 6.58
CA PHE A 166 2.15 -10.59 5.78
C PHE A 166 2.18 -11.92 6.55
N LEU A 167 3.28 -12.19 7.27
CA LEU A 167 3.41 -13.38 8.09
C LEU A 167 2.41 -13.42 9.27
N LEU A 168 1.91 -12.27 9.73
CA LEU A 168 0.94 -12.16 10.82
C LEU A 168 -0.52 -12.26 10.35
N MET A 169 -0.78 -11.99 9.06
CA MET A 169 -2.15 -11.98 8.51
C MET A 169 -2.95 -13.24 8.79
N PRO A 170 -2.42 -14.48 8.63
CA PRO A 170 -3.21 -15.68 8.90
C PRO A 170 -3.81 -15.70 10.31
N GLY A 171 -3.03 -15.29 11.31
CA GLY A 171 -3.49 -15.24 12.70
C GLY A 171 -4.55 -14.20 12.95
N LEU A 172 -4.42 -13.01 12.36
CA LEU A 172 -5.40 -11.94 12.46
C LEU A 172 -6.70 -12.27 11.71
N VAL A 173 -6.60 -12.81 10.49
CA VAL A 173 -7.78 -13.29 9.73
C VAL A 173 -8.54 -14.34 10.55
N PHE A 174 -7.84 -15.30 11.16
CA PHE A 174 -8.47 -16.28 12.03
C PHE A 174 -9.19 -15.61 13.22
N GLY A 175 -8.51 -14.70 13.93
CA GLY A 175 -9.07 -14.00 15.09
C GLY A 175 -10.33 -13.21 14.73
N VAL A 176 -10.27 -12.41 13.68
CA VAL A 176 -11.40 -11.61 13.17
C VAL A 176 -12.55 -12.51 12.72
N PHE A 177 -12.29 -13.53 11.89
CA PHE A 177 -13.33 -14.43 11.39
C PHE A 177 -14.04 -15.15 12.56
N ARG A 178 -13.28 -15.68 13.52
CA ARG A 178 -13.86 -16.31 14.72
C ARG A 178 -14.66 -15.34 15.58
N GLY A 179 -14.11 -14.14 15.78
CA GLY A 179 -14.76 -13.09 16.58
C GLY A 179 -16.08 -12.61 15.95
N LEU A 180 -16.10 -12.49 14.63
CA LEU A 180 -17.29 -12.10 13.87
C LEU A 180 -18.30 -13.25 13.66
N GLY A 181 -17.97 -14.50 14.02
CA GLY A 181 -18.92 -15.61 14.08
C GLY A 181 -18.72 -16.68 13.00
N VAL A 182 -17.67 -16.62 12.20
CA VAL A 182 -17.32 -17.69 11.24
C VAL A 182 -17.01 -18.96 12.01
N ALA A 183 -17.48 -20.11 11.52
CA ALA A 183 -17.23 -21.42 12.15
C ALA A 183 -15.72 -21.75 12.17
N GLY A 184 -15.26 -22.38 13.25
CA GLY A 184 -13.83 -22.59 13.51
C GLY A 184 -13.07 -23.37 12.41
N ARG A 185 -13.74 -24.28 11.70
CA ARG A 185 -13.13 -25.02 10.60
C ARG A 185 -12.98 -24.12 9.35
N ALA A 186 -14.01 -23.36 9.01
CA ALA A 186 -13.96 -22.41 7.90
C ALA A 186 -12.92 -21.31 8.18
N ALA A 187 -12.89 -20.75 9.39
CA ALA A 187 -11.88 -19.77 9.77
C ALA A 187 -10.45 -20.31 9.66
N ARG A 188 -10.20 -21.58 10.09
CA ARG A 188 -8.88 -22.25 9.94
C ARG A 188 -8.50 -22.54 8.49
N PHE A 189 -9.44 -22.74 7.61
CA PHE A 189 -9.19 -22.91 6.18
C PHE A 189 -8.85 -21.57 5.53
N TRP A 190 -9.74 -20.59 5.67
CA TRP A 190 -9.61 -19.30 5.01
C TRP A 190 -8.48 -18.42 5.54
N MET A 191 -8.01 -18.64 6.78
CA MET A 191 -6.85 -17.92 7.31
C MET A 191 -5.57 -18.10 6.48
N TRP A 192 -5.45 -19.22 5.77
CA TRP A 192 -4.29 -19.49 4.92
C TRP A 192 -4.52 -19.08 3.47
N VAL A 193 -5.77 -19.05 3.03
CA VAL A 193 -6.14 -18.73 1.64
C VAL A 193 -6.24 -17.23 1.43
N VAL A 194 -6.89 -16.49 2.32
CA VAL A 194 -7.12 -15.04 2.16
C VAL A 194 -5.81 -14.25 1.98
N PRO A 195 -4.75 -14.47 2.78
CA PRO A 195 -3.49 -13.77 2.58
C PRO A 195 -2.79 -14.12 1.25
N CYS A 196 -3.11 -15.26 0.65
CA CYS A 196 -2.59 -15.63 -0.67
C CYS A 196 -3.30 -14.89 -1.82
N GLY A 197 -4.21 -13.94 -1.57
CA GLY A 197 -4.72 -13.05 -2.60
C GLY A 197 -3.58 -12.25 -3.26
N TYR A 198 -3.69 -12.03 -4.57
CA TYR A 198 -2.60 -11.44 -5.37
C TYR A 198 -2.07 -10.15 -4.78
N GLY A 199 -2.96 -9.19 -4.45
CA GLY A 199 -2.53 -7.92 -3.91
C GLY A 199 -1.78 -8.02 -2.57
N PHE A 200 -2.19 -8.92 -1.68
CA PHE A 200 -1.47 -9.16 -0.42
C PHE A 200 -0.09 -9.76 -0.66
N ALA A 201 -0.02 -10.83 -1.48
CA ALA A 201 1.22 -11.54 -1.75
C ALA A 201 2.23 -10.68 -2.52
N LEU A 202 1.77 -9.91 -3.51
CA LEU A 202 2.62 -9.00 -4.28
C LEU A 202 3.20 -7.89 -3.43
N GLN A 203 2.40 -7.30 -2.55
CA GLN A 203 2.90 -6.21 -1.69
C GLN A 203 3.79 -6.69 -0.56
N ALA A 204 3.75 -7.98 -0.20
CA ALA A 204 4.59 -8.53 0.87
C ALA A 204 6.09 -8.38 0.60
N GLY A 205 6.53 -8.51 -0.66
CA GLY A 205 7.92 -8.28 -1.07
C GLY A 205 8.24 -6.83 -1.45
N GLY A 206 7.28 -5.90 -1.33
CA GLY A 206 7.41 -4.51 -1.72
C GLY A 206 7.19 -3.53 -0.57
N ILE A 207 6.99 -2.26 -0.93
CA ILE A 207 6.78 -1.16 0.02
C ILE A 207 5.44 -0.42 -0.23
N GLY A 208 4.45 -1.12 -0.78
CA GLY A 208 3.09 -0.62 -0.91
C GLY A 208 2.38 -0.52 0.45
N ASN A 209 1.53 0.48 0.65
CA ASN A 209 0.88 0.70 1.95
C ASN A 209 -0.43 -0.09 2.17
N ASP A 210 -0.95 -0.76 1.14
CA ASP A 210 -2.24 -1.46 1.23
C ASP A 210 -2.19 -2.67 2.17
N LEU A 211 -1.06 -3.39 2.17
CA LEU A 211 -0.84 -4.53 3.05
C LEU A 211 -0.68 -4.11 4.51
N GLN A 212 0.08 -3.06 4.80
CA GLN A 212 0.19 -2.51 6.15
C GLN A 212 -1.16 -2.01 6.66
N ALA A 213 -1.90 -1.27 5.84
CA ALA A 213 -3.25 -0.84 6.18
C ALA A 213 -4.16 -2.03 6.50
N SER A 214 -4.07 -3.12 5.72
CA SER A 214 -4.83 -4.35 5.96
C SER A 214 -4.46 -5.02 7.29
N LEU A 215 -3.17 -5.03 7.66
CA LEU A 215 -2.72 -5.50 8.97
C LEU A 215 -3.39 -4.68 10.08
N PHE A 216 -3.30 -3.34 10.02
CA PHE A 216 -3.83 -2.48 11.07
C PHE A 216 -5.35 -2.54 11.18
N VAL A 217 -6.07 -2.64 10.05
CA VAL A 217 -7.52 -2.86 10.06
C VAL A 217 -7.86 -4.19 10.74
N LEU A 218 -7.20 -5.29 10.36
CA LEU A 218 -7.42 -6.59 10.98
C LEU A 218 -7.06 -6.57 12.48
N ALA A 219 -5.97 -5.92 12.87
CA ALA A 219 -5.55 -5.77 14.26
C ALA A 219 -6.57 -4.95 15.07
N ALA A 220 -7.07 -3.83 14.52
CA ALA A 220 -8.08 -3.00 15.17
C ALA A 220 -9.33 -3.83 15.53
N PHE A 221 -9.85 -4.57 14.55
CA PHE A 221 -11.02 -5.42 14.78
C PHE A 221 -10.72 -6.62 15.68
N ASP A 222 -9.57 -7.30 15.56
CA ASP A 222 -9.22 -8.44 16.41
C ASP A 222 -9.08 -8.02 17.88
N PHE A 223 -8.37 -6.93 18.16
CA PHE A 223 -8.23 -6.42 19.52
C PHE A 223 -9.55 -5.89 20.10
N ALA A 224 -10.38 -5.24 19.31
CA ALA A 224 -11.70 -4.81 19.74
C ALA A 224 -12.61 -6.01 20.06
N LEU A 225 -12.57 -7.08 19.28
CA LEU A 225 -13.29 -8.33 19.56
C LEU A 225 -12.76 -9.03 20.81
N ARG A 226 -11.45 -8.97 21.08
CA ARG A 226 -10.83 -9.46 22.31
C ARG A 226 -11.25 -8.63 23.51
N TRP A 227 -11.27 -7.31 23.40
CA TRP A 227 -11.81 -6.42 24.43
C TRP A 227 -13.25 -6.80 24.76
N LYS A 228 -14.13 -6.95 23.77
CA LYS A 228 -15.53 -7.32 23.97
C LYS A 228 -15.71 -8.64 24.74
N LYS A 229 -14.75 -9.56 24.63
CA LYS A 229 -14.77 -10.84 25.37
C LYS A 229 -14.16 -10.74 26.75
N SER A 230 -13.12 -9.95 26.93
CA SER A 230 -12.27 -9.95 28.13
C SER A 230 -12.51 -8.78 29.06
N GLY A 231 -13.09 -7.68 28.57
CA GLY A 231 -13.21 -6.40 29.29
C GLY A 231 -11.87 -5.68 29.55
N ARG A 232 -10.75 -6.23 29.10
CA ARG A 232 -9.40 -5.67 29.39
C ARG A 232 -9.19 -4.36 28.64
N VAL A 233 -8.90 -3.27 29.36
CA VAL A 233 -8.67 -1.92 28.79
C VAL A 233 -7.51 -1.94 27.79
N GLY A 234 -6.45 -2.72 28.05
CA GLY A 234 -5.31 -2.84 27.14
C GLY A 234 -5.71 -3.31 25.73
N HIS A 235 -6.66 -4.25 25.61
CA HIS A 235 -7.16 -4.67 24.30
C HIS A 235 -7.91 -3.54 23.57
N ALA A 236 -8.66 -2.70 24.33
CA ALA A 236 -9.34 -1.54 23.75
C ALA A 236 -8.34 -0.50 23.25
N LEU A 237 -7.32 -0.18 24.05
CA LEU A 237 -6.27 0.77 23.65
C LEU A 237 -5.46 0.28 22.44
N LEU A 238 -5.13 -1.02 22.39
CA LEU A 238 -4.52 -1.63 21.20
C LEU A 238 -5.42 -1.56 19.97
N ALA A 239 -6.73 -1.74 20.14
CA ALA A 239 -7.69 -1.60 19.05
C ALA A 239 -7.73 -0.17 18.53
N LEU A 240 -7.73 0.83 19.43
CA LEU A 240 -7.72 2.26 19.07
C LEU A 240 -6.37 2.66 18.43
N ALA A 241 -5.24 2.15 18.95
CA ALA A 241 -3.94 2.38 18.35
C ALA A 241 -3.86 1.83 16.91
N ALA A 242 -4.36 0.61 16.70
CA ALA A 242 -4.43 0.00 15.37
C ALA A 242 -5.41 0.76 14.45
N ALA A 243 -6.53 1.26 14.98
CA ALA A 243 -7.47 2.11 14.25
C ALA A 243 -6.86 3.47 13.87
N GLY A 244 -6.06 4.08 14.74
CA GLY A 244 -5.25 5.25 14.41
C GLY A 244 -4.27 4.93 13.27
N MET A 245 -3.47 3.89 13.44
CA MET A 245 -2.46 3.50 12.45
C MET A 245 -3.03 3.14 11.08
N MET A 246 -4.20 2.48 10.98
CA MET A 246 -4.80 2.20 9.68
C MET A 246 -5.11 3.48 8.90
N THR A 247 -5.56 4.54 9.59
CA THR A 247 -5.84 5.84 8.97
C THR A 247 -4.56 6.60 8.64
N ALA A 248 -3.54 6.54 9.52
CA ALA A 248 -2.24 7.16 9.32
C ALA A 248 -1.49 6.58 8.11
N VAL A 249 -1.61 5.28 7.87
CA VAL A 249 -0.96 4.60 6.75
C VAL A 249 -1.74 4.79 5.45
N LYS A 250 -3.09 4.74 5.52
CA LYS A 250 -3.93 4.81 4.33
C LYS A 250 -5.30 5.42 4.61
N PRO A 251 -5.53 6.70 4.28
CA PRO A 251 -6.82 7.38 4.53
C PRO A 251 -8.03 6.72 3.86
N THR A 252 -7.84 5.94 2.80
CA THR A 252 -8.94 5.16 2.18
C THR A 252 -9.55 4.11 3.10
N THR A 253 -8.96 3.87 4.28
CA THR A 253 -9.54 3.04 5.35
C THR A 253 -10.49 3.80 6.26
N LEU A 254 -10.57 5.14 6.17
CA LEU A 254 -11.48 5.95 7.00
C LEU A 254 -12.93 5.47 6.98
N PRO A 255 -13.53 5.06 5.84
CA PRO A 255 -14.88 4.52 5.84
C PRO A 255 -15.05 3.26 6.71
N LEU A 256 -13.99 2.47 6.95
CA LEU A 256 -14.02 1.31 7.85
C LEU A 256 -14.14 1.71 9.33
N MET A 257 -13.90 2.98 9.67
CA MET A 257 -14.21 3.50 11.02
C MET A 257 -15.71 3.43 11.34
N LEU A 258 -16.58 3.51 10.33
CA LEU A 258 -18.03 3.38 10.53
C LEU A 258 -18.40 2.01 11.10
N PRO A 259 -18.14 0.86 10.44
CA PRO A 259 -18.42 -0.44 11.04
C PRO A 259 -17.62 -0.69 12.33
N PHE A 260 -16.41 -0.15 12.46
CA PHE A 260 -15.64 -0.24 13.71
C PHE A 260 -16.39 0.45 14.86
N THR A 261 -16.82 1.69 14.70
CA THR A 261 -17.55 2.44 15.71
C THR A 261 -18.88 1.77 16.07
N VAL A 262 -19.65 1.33 15.07
CA VAL A 262 -20.93 0.66 15.29
C VAL A 262 -20.78 -0.65 16.05
N LEU A 263 -19.79 -1.48 15.69
CA LEU A 263 -19.58 -2.78 16.34
C LEU A 263 -19.01 -2.65 17.76
N PHE A 264 -18.32 -1.57 18.04
CA PHE A 264 -17.59 -1.37 19.31
C PHE A 264 -17.98 -0.09 20.04
N PHE A 265 -19.21 0.41 19.81
CA PHE A 265 -19.73 1.62 20.46
C PHE A 265 -19.58 1.60 21.99
N GLY A 266 -19.72 0.42 22.63
CA GLY A 266 -19.51 0.25 24.06
C GLY A 266 -18.12 0.63 24.58
N MET A 267 -17.11 0.78 23.70
CA MET A 267 -15.77 1.27 24.09
C MET A 267 -15.80 2.70 24.65
N PHE A 268 -16.79 3.53 24.30
CA PHE A 268 -16.96 4.85 24.90
C PHE A 268 -17.21 4.79 26.42
N GLY A 269 -17.70 3.65 26.93
CA GLY A 269 -17.82 3.42 28.37
C GLY A 269 -16.49 3.43 29.12
N LEU A 270 -15.35 3.23 28.43
CA LEU A 270 -14.01 3.31 29.01
C LEU A 270 -13.68 4.70 29.55
N LEU A 271 -14.26 5.77 28.98
CA LEU A 271 -14.12 7.13 29.48
C LEU A 271 -14.59 7.24 30.93
N LYS A 272 -15.63 6.49 31.31
CA LYS A 272 -16.17 6.47 32.67
C LYS A 272 -15.41 5.51 33.59
N THR A 273 -14.99 4.34 33.08
CA THR A 273 -14.39 3.28 33.91
C THR A 273 -12.86 3.39 34.07
N ASN A 274 -12.18 4.06 33.13
CA ASN A 274 -10.72 4.20 33.12
C ASN A 274 -10.28 5.58 32.59
N PRO A 275 -10.76 6.70 33.19
CA PRO A 275 -10.60 8.02 32.63
C PRO A 275 -9.11 8.41 32.47
N LEU A 276 -8.27 8.13 33.46
CA LEU A 276 -6.84 8.50 33.42
C LEU A 276 -6.07 7.80 32.32
N ARG A 277 -6.33 6.48 32.09
CA ARG A 277 -5.68 5.74 31.02
C ARG A 277 -6.13 6.19 29.64
N VAL A 278 -7.41 6.49 29.51
CA VAL A 278 -7.95 7.02 28.24
C VAL A 278 -7.38 8.40 27.98
N ALA A 279 -7.35 9.28 28.97
CA ALA A 279 -6.74 10.61 28.84
C ALA A 279 -5.25 10.54 28.44
N ALA A 280 -4.46 9.65 29.08
CA ALA A 280 -3.07 9.44 28.73
C ALA A 280 -2.87 8.87 27.32
N ALA A 281 -3.87 8.19 26.75
CA ALA A 281 -3.81 7.62 25.41
C ALA A 281 -4.22 8.60 24.30
N VAL A 282 -5.04 9.64 24.59
CA VAL A 282 -5.64 10.51 23.56
C VAL A 282 -4.58 11.16 22.68
N VAL A 283 -3.61 11.84 23.26
CA VAL A 283 -2.56 12.55 22.50
C VAL A 283 -1.68 11.58 21.70
N PRO A 284 -1.11 10.50 22.30
CA PRO A 284 -0.35 9.52 21.54
C PRO A 284 -1.15 8.89 20.38
N LEU A 285 -2.42 8.54 20.60
CA LEU A 285 -3.25 7.94 19.56
C LEU A 285 -3.60 8.94 18.46
N ALA A 286 -3.82 10.21 18.79
CA ALA A 286 -4.02 11.28 17.82
C ALA A 286 -2.79 11.46 16.93
N LEU A 287 -1.59 11.50 17.51
CA LEU A 287 -0.32 11.59 16.78
C LEU A 287 -0.05 10.34 15.91
N ALA A 288 -0.49 9.16 16.36
CA ALA A 288 -0.37 7.92 15.61
C ALA A 288 -1.53 7.72 14.59
N SER A 289 -2.27 8.76 14.24
CA SER A 289 -3.39 8.69 13.30
C SER A 289 -3.17 9.61 12.08
N PHE A 290 -4.16 9.67 11.20
CA PHE A 290 -4.16 10.62 10.08
C PHE A 290 -4.29 12.09 10.52
N LEU A 291 -4.66 12.35 11.78
CA LEU A 291 -4.98 13.70 12.27
C LEU A 291 -3.86 14.72 12.04
N PRO A 292 -2.57 14.46 12.32
CA PRO A 292 -1.51 15.42 12.05
C PRO A 292 -1.43 15.81 10.57
N THR A 293 -1.49 14.83 9.66
CA THR A 293 -1.52 15.09 8.22
C THR A 293 -2.78 15.88 7.81
N ALA A 294 -3.94 15.57 8.37
CA ALA A 294 -5.18 16.29 8.10
C ALA A 294 -5.12 17.77 8.53
N ILE A 295 -4.52 18.05 9.70
CA ILE A 295 -4.31 19.42 10.18
C ILE A 295 -3.38 20.19 9.23
N LEU A 296 -2.29 19.56 8.82
CA LEU A 296 -1.32 20.17 7.90
C LEU A 296 -1.94 20.39 6.50
N ASN A 297 -2.68 19.43 5.97
CA ASN A 297 -3.42 19.59 4.72
C ASN A 297 -4.40 20.77 4.81
N HIS A 298 -5.18 20.84 5.88
CA HIS A 298 -6.10 21.96 6.08
C HIS A 298 -5.37 23.30 6.13
N ARG A 299 -4.24 23.35 6.83
CA ARG A 299 -3.41 24.56 6.96
C ARG A 299 -2.84 25.05 5.62
N TYR A 300 -2.34 24.12 4.77
CA TYR A 300 -1.58 24.47 3.56
C TYR A 300 -2.44 24.51 2.29
N CYS A 301 -3.55 23.76 2.23
CA CYS A 301 -4.40 23.72 1.03
C CYS A 301 -5.90 23.88 1.31
N GLY A 302 -6.29 24.23 2.55
CA GLY A 302 -7.68 24.51 2.92
C GLY A 302 -8.60 23.29 3.00
N ASP A 303 -8.08 22.08 2.69
CA ASP A 303 -8.83 20.84 2.67
C ASP A 303 -8.09 19.77 3.49
N TRP A 304 -8.71 19.28 4.54
CA TRP A 304 -8.12 18.28 5.44
C TRP A 304 -7.75 16.95 4.75
N THR A 305 -8.41 16.62 3.64
CA THR A 305 -8.08 15.43 2.85
C THR A 305 -6.86 15.63 1.96
N GLY A 306 -6.53 16.89 1.62
CA GLY A 306 -5.52 17.26 0.64
C GLY A 306 -5.95 17.07 -0.81
N ALA A 307 -7.17 16.56 -1.07
CA ALA A 307 -7.63 16.24 -2.42
C ALA A 307 -7.76 17.47 -3.32
N ALA A 308 -8.05 18.64 -2.73
CA ALA A 308 -8.15 19.90 -3.49
C ALA A 308 -6.82 20.32 -4.13
N ALA A 309 -5.69 19.98 -3.48
CA ALA A 309 -4.34 20.28 -3.97
C ALA A 309 -3.79 19.22 -4.94
N GLU A 310 -4.41 18.06 -5.00
CA GLU A 310 -4.01 17.00 -5.92
C GLU A 310 -4.74 17.15 -7.26
N ASN A 311 -4.02 16.98 -8.37
CA ASN A 311 -4.62 16.90 -9.70
C ASN A 311 -5.35 15.58 -9.96
N ALA A 312 -5.36 14.69 -8.97
CA ALA A 312 -6.04 13.41 -9.06
C ALA A 312 -7.56 13.56 -8.91
N ALA A 313 -8.32 12.69 -9.54
CA ALA A 313 -9.76 12.62 -9.45
C ALA A 313 -10.31 12.22 -8.06
N LEU A 314 -9.45 12.27 -7.03
CA LEU A 314 -9.82 11.99 -5.65
C LEU A 314 -10.61 13.16 -5.06
N GLY A 315 -11.84 12.87 -4.62
CA GLY A 315 -12.70 13.88 -3.98
C GLY A 315 -13.53 14.74 -4.94
N LYS A 316 -13.23 14.75 -6.23
CA LYS A 316 -13.99 15.49 -7.27
C LYS A 316 -14.97 14.58 -8.03
N VAL A 317 -15.04 13.30 -7.68
CA VAL A 317 -15.85 12.30 -8.38
C VAL A 317 -17.32 12.51 -8.07
N GLU A 318 -18.15 12.52 -9.11
CA GLU A 318 -19.61 12.42 -8.94
C GLU A 318 -19.95 11.11 -8.21
N PRO A 319 -20.64 11.14 -7.05
CA PRO A 319 -20.81 9.97 -6.21
C PRO A 319 -21.39 8.75 -6.93
N TRP A 320 -22.37 8.94 -7.80
CA TRP A 320 -22.99 7.85 -8.58
C TRP A 320 -22.06 7.26 -9.62
N ILE A 321 -21.28 8.09 -10.31
CA ILE A 321 -20.28 7.61 -11.26
C ILE A 321 -19.16 6.87 -10.53
N GLY A 322 -18.72 7.39 -9.39
CA GLY A 322 -17.76 6.70 -8.52
C GLY A 322 -18.27 5.32 -8.09
N ILE A 323 -19.50 5.24 -7.57
CA ILE A 323 -20.09 3.96 -7.13
C ILE A 323 -20.22 2.99 -8.31
N THR A 324 -20.89 3.39 -9.39
CA THR A 324 -21.16 2.50 -10.53
C THR A 324 -19.89 2.05 -11.23
N GLY A 325 -18.97 2.98 -11.50
CA GLY A 325 -17.69 2.66 -12.12
C GLY A 325 -16.83 1.72 -11.28
N ASN A 326 -16.77 1.92 -9.97
CA ASN A 326 -16.00 1.03 -9.08
C ASN A 326 -16.68 -0.32 -8.84
N LEU A 327 -18.01 -0.40 -8.88
CA LEU A 327 -18.74 -1.68 -8.85
C LEU A 327 -18.48 -2.52 -10.10
N ILE A 328 -18.09 -1.91 -11.21
CA ILE A 328 -17.68 -2.60 -12.45
C ILE A 328 -16.19 -2.95 -12.38
N ASN A 329 -15.34 -1.96 -12.06
CA ASN A 329 -13.88 -2.13 -12.05
C ASN A 329 -13.39 -3.16 -11.02
N ALA A 330 -13.91 -3.13 -9.80
CA ALA A 330 -13.43 -4.00 -8.74
C ALA A 330 -13.63 -5.51 -9.07
N PRO A 331 -14.80 -6.00 -9.52
CA PRO A 331 -14.94 -7.38 -9.96
C PRO A 331 -14.06 -7.73 -11.15
N LEU A 332 -13.98 -6.89 -12.19
CA LEU A 332 -13.16 -7.16 -13.38
C LEU A 332 -11.68 -7.34 -13.00
N GLN A 333 -11.15 -6.47 -12.15
CA GLN A 333 -9.75 -6.56 -11.69
C GLN A 333 -9.50 -7.77 -10.77
N ASN A 334 -10.51 -8.24 -10.05
CA ASN A 334 -10.39 -9.43 -9.19
C ASN A 334 -10.46 -10.75 -9.95
N ILE A 335 -11.11 -10.81 -11.13
CA ILE A 335 -11.15 -12.02 -11.96
C ILE A 335 -9.98 -12.13 -12.92
N ALA A 336 -9.08 -11.14 -12.96
CA ALA A 336 -7.91 -11.16 -13.83
C ALA A 336 -6.99 -12.33 -13.48
N PRO A 337 -6.58 -13.16 -14.47
CA PRO A 337 -5.59 -14.21 -14.26
C PRO A 337 -4.18 -13.63 -14.07
N PRO A 338 -3.21 -14.44 -13.62
CA PRO A 338 -1.82 -13.98 -13.46
C PRO A 338 -1.20 -13.43 -14.74
N LEU A 339 -1.55 -14.03 -15.87
CA LEU A 339 -1.13 -13.66 -17.22
C LEU A 339 -2.36 -13.57 -18.11
N LEU A 340 -2.54 -12.43 -18.77
CA LEU A 340 -3.61 -12.14 -19.72
C LEU A 340 -3.04 -11.57 -21.02
N PRO A 341 -2.45 -12.38 -21.92
CA PRO A 341 -1.79 -11.89 -23.13
C PRO A 341 -2.71 -11.10 -24.08
N ILE A 342 -4.01 -11.23 -23.87
CA ILE A 342 -5.07 -10.55 -24.64
C ILE A 342 -5.60 -9.30 -23.93
N ALA A 343 -4.89 -8.76 -22.94
CA ALA A 343 -5.35 -7.61 -22.15
C ALA A 343 -5.65 -6.39 -23.03
N GLY A 344 -4.85 -6.12 -24.05
CA GLY A 344 -5.11 -5.04 -25.01
C GLY A 344 -6.46 -5.23 -25.72
N TRP A 345 -6.68 -6.39 -26.34
CA TRP A 345 -7.93 -6.72 -27.01
C TRP A 345 -9.13 -6.68 -26.04
N TRP A 346 -8.96 -7.22 -24.82
CA TRP A 346 -10.00 -7.21 -23.79
C TRP A 346 -10.40 -5.79 -23.41
N ASN A 347 -9.44 -4.91 -23.16
CA ASN A 347 -9.70 -3.53 -22.76
C ASN A 347 -10.48 -2.75 -23.84
N GLU A 348 -10.15 -2.97 -25.12
CA GLU A 348 -10.88 -2.38 -26.23
C GLU A 348 -12.31 -2.92 -26.37
N ARG A 349 -12.50 -4.21 -26.08
CA ARG A 349 -13.79 -4.89 -26.23
C ARG A 349 -14.76 -4.53 -25.11
N VAL A 350 -14.28 -4.52 -23.87
CA VAL A 350 -15.10 -4.22 -22.67
C VAL A 350 -15.71 -2.83 -22.74
N VAL A 351 -14.97 -1.84 -23.24
CA VAL A 351 -15.48 -0.48 -23.42
C VAL A 351 -16.74 -0.45 -24.28
N ARG A 352 -16.83 -1.28 -25.33
CA ARG A 352 -17.98 -1.33 -26.24
C ARG A 352 -19.28 -1.87 -25.61
N TRP A 353 -19.22 -2.43 -24.40
CA TRP A 353 -20.41 -2.93 -23.69
C TRP A 353 -21.19 -1.82 -22.97
N PHE A 354 -20.63 -0.62 -22.90
CA PHE A 354 -21.21 0.50 -22.15
C PHE A 354 -21.62 1.64 -23.09
N PRO A 355 -22.74 2.34 -22.76
CA PRO A 355 -23.19 3.50 -23.54
C PRO A 355 -22.14 4.64 -23.50
N GLU A 356 -21.97 5.34 -24.63
CA GLU A 356 -20.99 6.43 -24.75
C GLU A 356 -21.16 7.53 -23.67
N PRO A 357 -22.39 8.02 -23.32
CA PRO A 357 -22.54 9.01 -22.27
C PRO A 357 -22.03 8.56 -20.89
N PHE A 358 -22.09 7.26 -20.60
CA PHE A 358 -21.51 6.71 -19.36
C PHE A 358 -19.99 6.69 -19.42
N LEU A 359 -19.41 6.33 -20.56
CA LEU A 359 -17.98 6.31 -20.78
C LEU A 359 -17.35 7.72 -20.72
N GLU A 360 -18.02 8.72 -21.25
CA GLU A 360 -17.60 10.12 -21.15
C GLU A 360 -17.58 10.60 -19.70
N ARG A 361 -18.63 10.29 -18.92
CA ARG A 361 -18.65 10.60 -17.48
C ARG A 361 -17.57 9.83 -16.72
N MET A 362 -17.35 8.56 -17.04
CA MET A 362 -16.23 7.79 -16.47
C MET A 362 -14.89 8.46 -16.79
N ALA A 363 -14.68 8.91 -18.04
CA ALA A 363 -13.45 9.60 -18.43
C ALA A 363 -13.23 10.93 -17.69
N ALA A 364 -14.30 11.66 -17.42
CA ALA A 364 -14.24 12.92 -16.67
C ALA A 364 -14.00 12.73 -15.17
N ASN A 365 -14.44 11.62 -14.60
CA ASN A 365 -14.44 11.37 -13.16
C ASN A 365 -13.34 10.42 -12.66
N PHE A 366 -12.74 9.62 -13.55
CA PHE A 366 -11.71 8.65 -13.21
C PHE A 366 -10.35 9.09 -13.76
N GLU A 367 -9.31 8.78 -13.02
CA GLU A 367 -7.93 8.95 -13.48
C GLU A 367 -7.67 8.03 -14.68
N THR A 368 -7.98 8.53 -15.87
CA THR A 368 -7.90 7.75 -17.11
C THR A 368 -6.66 8.11 -17.89
N ARG A 369 -5.55 7.45 -17.61
CA ARG A 369 -4.39 7.46 -18.51
C ARG A 369 -4.53 6.31 -19.53
N GLY A 370 -5.57 6.37 -20.34
CA GLY A 370 -5.75 5.53 -21.53
C GLY A 370 -6.77 4.39 -21.47
N ALA A 371 -6.92 3.61 -20.39
CA ALA A 371 -7.89 2.51 -20.33
C ALA A 371 -8.90 2.68 -19.20
N ARG A 372 -10.17 2.82 -19.52
CA ARG A 372 -11.27 3.08 -18.56
C ARG A 372 -11.58 1.87 -17.65
N PHE A 373 -11.38 0.64 -18.14
CA PHE A 373 -11.54 -0.64 -17.42
C PHE A 373 -10.28 -1.50 -17.57
N GLY A 374 -9.10 -0.89 -17.44
CA GLY A 374 -7.83 -1.48 -17.84
C GLY A 374 -7.40 -2.67 -17.00
N LEU A 375 -7.29 -3.84 -17.64
CA LEU A 375 -6.50 -4.95 -17.17
C LEU A 375 -5.10 -4.87 -17.74
N THR A 376 -4.14 -5.44 -17.02
CA THR A 376 -2.74 -5.53 -17.46
C THR A 376 -2.42 -6.93 -17.98
N ASP A 377 -1.46 -7.04 -18.90
CA ASP A 377 -1.03 -8.34 -19.42
C ASP A 377 -0.49 -9.26 -18.31
N ILE A 378 0.16 -8.69 -17.30
CA ILE A 378 0.56 -9.38 -16.06
C ILE A 378 0.12 -8.55 -14.86
N GLN A 379 -0.43 -9.23 -13.84
CA GLN A 379 -0.84 -8.56 -12.62
C GLN A 379 0.38 -8.05 -11.82
N GLY A 380 0.29 -6.81 -11.38
CA GLY A 380 1.32 -6.14 -10.59
C GLY A 380 0.80 -5.66 -9.23
N GLU A 381 1.70 -5.30 -8.33
CA GLU A 381 1.35 -4.79 -7.00
C GLU A 381 0.52 -3.49 -7.02
N GLU A 382 0.56 -2.76 -8.15
CA GLU A 382 -0.13 -1.49 -8.34
C GLU A 382 -1.59 -1.64 -8.81
N SER A 383 -2.03 -2.87 -9.15
CA SER A 383 -3.37 -3.12 -9.71
C SER A 383 -4.10 -4.32 -9.11
N ALA A 384 -3.37 -5.29 -8.56
CA ALA A 384 -3.94 -6.59 -8.20
C ALA A 384 -4.87 -6.53 -6.97
N GLY A 385 -6.02 -7.21 -7.07
CA GLY A 385 -6.94 -7.49 -5.97
C GLY A 385 -6.72 -8.89 -5.37
N LEU A 386 -7.84 -9.63 -5.10
CA LEU A 386 -7.78 -11.00 -4.56
C LEU A 386 -7.30 -12.03 -5.59
N GLY A 387 -7.55 -11.79 -6.87
CA GLY A 387 -7.22 -12.69 -7.96
C GLY A 387 -8.28 -13.77 -8.24
N ILE A 388 -8.26 -14.26 -9.48
CA ILE A 388 -9.25 -15.20 -10.02
C ILE A 388 -9.43 -16.46 -9.15
N GLY A 389 -8.35 -16.97 -8.54
CA GLY A 389 -8.39 -18.20 -7.76
C GLY A 389 -9.32 -18.09 -6.55
N ILE A 390 -9.19 -17.02 -5.74
CA ILE A 390 -10.04 -16.80 -4.55
C ILE A 390 -11.47 -16.49 -4.97
N VAL A 391 -11.67 -15.71 -6.02
CA VAL A 391 -13.01 -15.41 -6.55
C VAL A 391 -13.69 -16.69 -7.02
N ALA A 392 -13.01 -17.53 -7.79
CA ALA A 392 -13.52 -18.82 -8.24
C ALA A 392 -13.89 -19.73 -7.06
N MET A 393 -13.10 -19.74 -5.99
CA MET A 393 -13.43 -20.48 -4.75
C MET A 393 -14.72 -19.96 -4.11
N CYS A 394 -14.91 -18.64 -4.03
CA CYS A 394 -16.14 -18.06 -3.48
C CYS A 394 -17.36 -18.45 -4.31
N VAL A 395 -17.27 -18.33 -5.63
CA VAL A 395 -18.34 -18.69 -6.58
C VAL A 395 -18.64 -20.19 -6.52
N ALA A 396 -17.62 -21.04 -6.68
CA ALA A 396 -17.77 -22.48 -6.64
C ALA A 396 -18.35 -22.97 -5.30
N GLY A 397 -17.90 -22.38 -4.20
CA GLY A 397 -18.42 -22.70 -2.87
C GLY A 397 -19.90 -22.30 -2.69
N ALA A 398 -20.29 -21.15 -3.25
CA ALA A 398 -21.68 -20.68 -3.21
C ALA A 398 -22.61 -21.55 -4.11
N CYS A 399 -22.13 -21.94 -5.30
CA CYS A 399 -22.92 -22.71 -6.26
C CYS A 399 -23.01 -24.21 -5.90
N PHE A 400 -21.87 -24.84 -5.60
CA PHE A 400 -21.75 -26.30 -5.44
C PHE A 400 -21.68 -26.77 -3.99
N GLY A 401 -21.65 -25.86 -3.03
CA GLY A 401 -21.69 -26.19 -1.61
C GLY A 401 -23.05 -26.79 -1.22
N ARG A 402 -23.06 -27.91 -0.49
CA ARG A 402 -24.32 -28.50 0.03
C ARG A 402 -24.86 -27.65 1.19
N ARG A 403 -26.16 -27.39 1.16
CA ARG A 403 -26.86 -26.68 2.23
C ARG A 403 -26.88 -27.55 3.50
N ARG A 404 -26.46 -27.00 4.63
CA ARG A 404 -26.54 -27.67 5.92
C ARG A 404 -27.96 -27.52 6.46
N GLU A 405 -28.56 -28.61 6.93
CA GLU A 405 -29.97 -28.68 7.32
C GLU A 405 -30.34 -27.86 8.57
N ASN A 406 -29.40 -27.41 9.35
CA ASN A 406 -29.68 -26.66 10.58
C ASN A 406 -29.01 -25.27 10.59
N PRO A 407 -29.63 -24.25 9.99
CA PRO A 407 -29.07 -22.91 10.00
C PRO A 407 -29.25 -22.27 11.38
N LYS A 408 -28.16 -22.17 12.14
CA LYS A 408 -28.07 -21.17 13.23
C LYS A 408 -28.52 -19.82 12.67
N PRO A 409 -28.93 -18.85 13.51
CA PRO A 409 -29.39 -17.53 13.06
C PRO A 409 -28.25 -16.68 12.45
N TRP A 410 -27.55 -17.27 11.46
CA TRP A 410 -26.43 -16.65 10.77
C TRP A 410 -26.88 -15.49 9.86
N LYS A 411 -28.08 -15.61 9.25
CA LYS A 411 -28.59 -14.64 8.28
C LYS A 411 -28.62 -13.23 8.83
N ARG A 412 -29.18 -13.05 10.03
CA ARG A 412 -29.26 -11.73 10.67
C ARG A 412 -27.87 -11.13 10.90
N ARG A 413 -26.93 -11.92 11.43
CA ARG A 413 -25.57 -11.45 11.72
C ARG A 413 -24.78 -11.19 10.44
N ALA A 414 -24.82 -12.11 9.47
CA ALA A 414 -24.19 -11.93 8.17
C ALA A 414 -24.76 -10.73 7.42
N GLY A 415 -26.09 -10.54 7.46
CA GLY A 415 -26.75 -9.37 6.87
C GLY A 415 -26.30 -8.05 7.49
N TRP A 416 -26.19 -7.99 8.82
CA TRP A 416 -25.65 -6.80 9.50
C TRP A 416 -24.20 -6.50 9.13
N LEU A 417 -23.36 -7.53 9.07
CA LEU A 417 -21.95 -7.36 8.66
C LEU A 417 -21.85 -6.93 7.19
N ALA A 418 -22.63 -7.57 6.31
CA ALA A 418 -22.68 -7.19 4.90
C ALA A 418 -23.14 -5.75 4.70
N LEU A 419 -24.16 -5.31 5.48
CA LEU A 419 -24.65 -3.93 5.44
C LEU A 419 -23.53 -2.94 5.81
N TRP A 420 -22.93 -3.08 6.98
CA TRP A 420 -21.98 -2.07 7.47
C TRP A 420 -20.67 -2.05 6.68
N PHE A 421 -20.13 -3.21 6.29
CA PHE A 421 -18.94 -3.24 5.44
C PHE A 421 -19.26 -2.85 4.00
N GLY A 422 -20.47 -3.14 3.51
CA GLY A 422 -20.98 -2.68 2.23
C GLY A 422 -21.14 -1.16 2.19
N VAL A 423 -21.75 -0.56 3.22
CA VAL A 423 -21.86 0.91 3.34
C VAL A 423 -20.48 1.56 3.38
N ALA A 424 -19.53 1.02 4.13
CA ALA A 424 -18.17 1.53 4.16
C ALA A 424 -17.50 1.46 2.77
N LEU A 425 -17.71 0.36 2.03
CA LEU A 425 -17.19 0.21 0.68
C LEU A 425 -17.83 1.21 -0.30
N LEU A 426 -19.15 1.37 -0.24
CA LEU A 426 -19.86 2.35 -1.09
C LEU A 426 -19.47 3.79 -0.77
N ALA A 427 -19.25 4.11 0.51
CA ALA A 427 -18.73 5.41 0.92
C ALA A 427 -17.33 5.68 0.34
N TYR A 428 -16.46 4.65 0.29
CA TYR A 428 -15.19 4.77 -0.41
C TYR A 428 -15.39 4.95 -1.92
N PHE A 429 -16.20 4.11 -2.55
CA PHE A 429 -16.46 4.15 -3.99
C PHE A 429 -17.04 5.48 -4.47
N SER A 430 -17.88 6.13 -3.65
CA SER A 430 -18.48 7.43 -3.99
C SER A 430 -17.46 8.58 -4.13
N LYS A 431 -16.23 8.38 -3.65
CA LYS A 431 -15.16 9.38 -3.66
C LYS A 431 -13.90 8.93 -4.41
N ALA A 432 -13.88 7.68 -4.88
CA ALA A 432 -12.71 7.10 -5.54
C ALA A 432 -12.87 7.10 -7.06
N GLY A 433 -12.06 7.89 -7.75
CA GLY A 433 -11.94 7.89 -9.22
C GLY A 433 -10.68 7.18 -9.72
N MET A 434 -10.22 6.14 -9.01
CA MET A 434 -9.00 5.41 -9.33
C MET A 434 -9.27 4.27 -10.30
N THR A 435 -8.43 4.14 -11.33
CA THR A 435 -8.54 3.04 -12.31
C THR A 435 -8.12 1.68 -11.75
N THR A 436 -7.41 1.63 -10.60
CA THR A 436 -6.88 0.41 -9.96
C THR A 436 -7.54 0.12 -8.61
N VAL A 437 -8.87 0.24 -8.57
CA VAL A 437 -9.65 0.17 -7.31
C VAL A 437 -9.47 -1.13 -6.54
N ALA A 438 -9.27 -2.27 -7.20
CA ALA A 438 -9.12 -3.57 -6.54
C ALA A 438 -7.94 -3.59 -5.56
N ARG A 439 -6.82 -2.94 -5.87
CA ARG A 439 -5.69 -2.74 -4.96
C ARG A 439 -6.11 -1.93 -3.74
N HIS A 440 -6.79 -0.82 -3.97
CA HIS A 440 -7.13 0.13 -2.90
C HIS A 440 -8.08 -0.42 -1.86
N ILE A 441 -8.90 -1.42 -2.21
CA ILE A 441 -9.84 -2.09 -1.29
C ILE A 441 -9.27 -3.37 -0.65
N LEU A 442 -7.95 -3.62 -0.72
CA LEU A 442 -7.31 -4.74 -0.03
C LEU A 442 -7.70 -4.83 1.47
N PRO A 443 -7.71 -3.72 2.25
CA PRO A 443 -8.12 -3.75 3.64
C PRO A 443 -9.58 -4.18 3.87
N TYR A 444 -10.45 -4.06 2.86
CA TYR A 444 -11.88 -4.41 2.95
C TYR A 444 -12.15 -5.89 2.70
N TYR A 445 -11.33 -6.56 1.87
CA TYR A 445 -11.62 -7.93 1.43
C TYR A 445 -11.83 -8.93 2.57
N PRO A 446 -11.01 -8.99 3.64
CA PRO A 446 -11.25 -9.95 4.70
C PRO A 446 -12.65 -9.79 5.32
N PHE A 447 -13.14 -8.56 5.43
CA PHE A 447 -14.45 -8.26 6.03
C PHE A 447 -15.61 -8.51 5.08
N LEU A 448 -15.46 -8.21 3.79
CA LEU A 448 -16.44 -8.54 2.75
C LEU A 448 -16.58 -10.06 2.59
N MET A 449 -15.52 -10.82 2.85
CA MET A 449 -15.55 -12.28 2.84
C MET A 449 -16.27 -12.88 4.05
N VAL A 450 -16.34 -12.21 5.21
CA VAL A 450 -16.98 -12.76 6.41
C VAL A 450 -18.43 -13.20 6.16
N PRO A 451 -19.33 -12.35 5.64
CA PRO A 451 -20.70 -12.75 5.34
C PRO A 451 -20.79 -13.94 4.37
N LEU A 452 -19.91 -13.94 3.35
CA LEU A 452 -19.86 -15.02 2.36
C LEU A 452 -19.42 -16.35 3.02
N VAL A 453 -18.35 -16.35 3.79
CA VAL A 453 -17.81 -17.54 4.47
C VAL A 453 -18.76 -18.06 5.56
N MET A 454 -19.63 -17.20 6.12
CA MET A 454 -20.69 -17.61 7.03
C MET A 454 -21.84 -18.34 6.36
N MET A 455 -21.98 -18.26 5.03
CA MET A 455 -23.04 -18.99 4.31
C MET A 455 -22.89 -20.50 4.54
N PRO A 456 -23.98 -21.24 4.84
CA PRO A 456 -23.93 -22.68 5.13
C PRO A 456 -23.26 -23.50 4.02
N ARG A 457 -23.38 -23.07 2.76
CA ARG A 457 -22.74 -23.72 1.61
C ARG A 457 -21.22 -23.59 1.67
N LEU A 458 -20.69 -22.38 1.88
CA LEU A 458 -19.25 -22.13 1.99
C LEU A 458 -18.68 -22.72 3.29
N GLU A 459 -19.41 -22.67 4.40
CA GLU A 459 -19.01 -23.33 5.64
C GLU A 459 -18.91 -24.85 5.48
N GLY A 460 -19.82 -25.46 4.71
CA GLY A 460 -19.86 -26.90 4.50
C GLY A 460 -18.77 -27.40 3.53
N VAL A 461 -18.50 -26.64 2.47
CA VAL A 461 -17.63 -27.07 1.36
C VAL A 461 -16.15 -27.19 1.75
N VAL A 462 -15.69 -26.47 2.78
CA VAL A 462 -14.30 -26.55 3.26
C VAL A 462 -13.90 -27.96 3.79
N ARG A 463 -14.87 -28.88 3.88
CA ARG A 463 -14.64 -30.28 4.23
C ARG A 463 -14.38 -31.17 3.00
N LYS A 464 -14.63 -30.66 1.82
CA LYS A 464 -14.56 -31.42 0.57
C LYS A 464 -13.16 -31.36 -0.02
N ARG A 465 -12.62 -32.50 -0.43
CA ARG A 465 -11.28 -32.59 -1.04
C ARG A 465 -11.16 -31.74 -2.30
N TRP A 466 -12.19 -31.76 -3.15
CA TRP A 466 -12.17 -30.93 -4.38
C TRP A 466 -12.01 -29.45 -4.10
N PHE A 467 -12.58 -28.94 -2.98
CA PHE A 467 -12.46 -27.54 -2.60
C PHE A 467 -11.06 -27.22 -2.03
N GLU A 468 -10.44 -28.19 -1.39
CA GLU A 468 -9.03 -28.09 -0.97
C GLU A 468 -8.09 -28.07 -2.19
N TYR A 469 -8.35 -28.88 -3.22
CA TYR A 469 -7.60 -28.82 -4.47
C TYR A 469 -7.78 -27.48 -5.19
N LEU A 470 -8.99 -26.93 -5.20
CA LEU A 470 -9.24 -25.59 -5.74
C LEU A 470 -8.46 -24.51 -4.96
N ALA A 471 -8.32 -24.66 -3.64
CA ALA A 471 -7.49 -23.77 -2.85
C ALA A 471 -6.00 -23.88 -3.21
N TYR A 472 -5.49 -25.10 -3.43
CA TYR A 472 -4.12 -25.28 -3.94
C TYR A 472 -3.92 -24.66 -5.31
N ALA A 473 -4.88 -24.79 -6.21
CA ALA A 473 -4.82 -24.15 -7.51
C ALA A 473 -4.82 -22.61 -7.41
N ALA A 474 -5.64 -22.06 -6.50
CA ALA A 474 -5.66 -20.62 -6.25
C ALA A 474 -4.30 -20.12 -5.69
N VAL A 475 -3.70 -20.86 -4.73
CA VAL A 475 -2.39 -20.51 -4.18
C VAL A 475 -1.27 -20.71 -5.20
N ALA A 476 -1.34 -21.76 -6.02
CA ALA A 476 -0.39 -22.00 -7.12
C ALA A 476 -0.43 -20.85 -8.15
N SER A 477 -1.63 -20.36 -8.48
CA SER A 477 -1.81 -19.18 -9.33
C SER A 477 -1.11 -17.94 -8.75
N THR A 478 -1.17 -17.74 -7.43
CA THR A 478 -0.43 -16.66 -6.74
C THR A 478 1.08 -16.89 -6.80
N ALA A 479 1.53 -18.12 -6.61
CA ALA A 479 2.96 -18.45 -6.70
C ALA A 479 3.51 -18.20 -8.12
N VAL A 480 2.76 -18.59 -9.16
CA VAL A 480 3.11 -18.27 -10.56
C VAL A 480 3.21 -16.76 -10.75
N MET A 481 2.24 -16.02 -10.26
CA MET A 481 2.25 -14.56 -10.38
C MET A 481 3.47 -13.92 -9.68
N LEU A 482 3.85 -14.38 -8.49
CA LEU A 482 5.07 -13.91 -7.81
C LEU A 482 6.35 -14.22 -8.60
N CYS A 483 6.36 -15.34 -9.32
CA CYS A 483 7.49 -15.71 -10.16
C CYS A 483 7.64 -14.82 -11.41
N ILE A 484 6.51 -14.30 -11.95
CA ILE A 484 6.50 -13.58 -13.23
C ILE A 484 6.16 -12.09 -13.11
N THR A 485 5.81 -11.57 -11.94
CA THR A 485 5.41 -10.14 -11.81
C THR A 485 6.52 -9.20 -12.28
N PRO A 486 6.21 -8.16 -13.09
CA PRO A 486 7.23 -7.26 -13.63
C PRO A 486 8.02 -6.51 -12.57
N SER A 487 7.39 -6.20 -11.44
CA SER A 487 8.04 -5.42 -10.37
C SER A 487 9.18 -6.19 -9.68
N ARG A 488 9.01 -7.49 -9.44
CA ARG A 488 9.98 -8.32 -8.70
C ARG A 488 9.94 -9.78 -9.15
N PRO A 489 10.27 -10.07 -10.42
CA PRO A 489 10.22 -11.42 -10.94
C PRO A 489 11.27 -12.30 -10.27
N VAL A 490 10.87 -13.48 -9.77
CA VAL A 490 11.81 -14.48 -9.26
C VAL A 490 12.47 -15.24 -10.41
N LEU A 491 11.78 -15.35 -11.54
CA LEU A 491 12.32 -15.91 -12.79
C LEU A 491 12.90 -14.81 -13.68
N PRO A 492 13.84 -15.12 -14.60
CA PRO A 492 14.51 -14.13 -15.46
C PRO A 492 13.59 -13.64 -16.60
N MET A 493 12.40 -13.17 -16.25
CA MET A 493 11.34 -12.83 -17.20
C MET A 493 11.68 -11.65 -18.11
N ALA A 494 12.53 -10.73 -17.67
CA ALA A 494 13.00 -9.62 -18.51
C ALA A 494 13.78 -10.14 -19.73
N ALA A 495 14.67 -11.10 -19.52
CA ALA A 495 15.43 -11.74 -20.63
C ALA A 495 14.49 -12.58 -21.53
N VAL A 496 13.59 -13.34 -20.92
CA VAL A 496 12.62 -14.17 -21.67
C VAL A 496 11.70 -13.32 -22.53
N SER A 497 11.12 -12.24 -21.98
CA SER A 497 10.21 -11.37 -22.72
C SER A 497 10.91 -10.63 -23.87
N ARG A 498 12.15 -10.19 -23.67
CA ARG A 498 12.97 -9.58 -24.71
C ARG A 498 13.27 -10.57 -25.86
N ALA A 499 13.74 -11.77 -25.52
CA ALA A 499 14.00 -12.81 -26.52
C ALA A 499 12.74 -13.22 -27.30
N LEU A 500 11.54 -13.21 -26.66
CA LEU A 500 10.28 -13.46 -27.34
C LEU A 500 9.90 -12.32 -28.29
N ALA A 501 10.08 -11.07 -27.88
CA ALA A 501 9.82 -9.90 -28.72
C ALA A 501 10.73 -9.87 -29.95
N GLU A 502 12.01 -10.22 -29.79
CA GLU A 502 12.98 -10.30 -30.89
C GLU A 502 12.70 -11.47 -31.87
N LYS A 503 12.40 -12.66 -31.34
CA LYS A 503 12.19 -13.87 -32.18
C LYS A 503 10.80 -13.94 -32.82
N LYS A 504 9.79 -13.38 -32.16
CA LYS A 504 8.38 -13.38 -32.60
C LYS A 504 7.76 -12.00 -32.35
N PRO A 505 8.11 -10.97 -33.14
CA PRO A 505 7.57 -9.64 -32.98
C PRO A 505 6.05 -9.66 -32.99
N SER A 506 5.45 -9.15 -31.92
CA SER A 506 4.01 -8.96 -31.82
C SER A 506 3.73 -7.86 -30.78
N PRO A 507 2.62 -7.13 -30.92
CA PRO A 507 2.27 -6.08 -29.96
C PRO A 507 2.19 -6.56 -28.51
N THR A 508 1.86 -7.83 -28.29
CA THR A 508 1.81 -8.44 -26.97
C THR A 508 3.21 -8.66 -26.37
N PHE A 509 4.14 -9.24 -27.14
CA PHE A 509 5.50 -9.49 -26.64
C PHE A 509 6.29 -8.21 -26.48
N GLU A 510 6.09 -7.21 -27.34
CA GLU A 510 6.67 -5.88 -27.21
C GLU A 510 6.18 -5.17 -25.94
N ARG A 511 4.87 -5.19 -25.67
CA ARG A 511 4.32 -4.64 -24.41
C ARG A 511 4.86 -5.35 -23.17
N LEU A 512 5.00 -6.68 -23.22
CA LEU A 512 5.57 -7.46 -22.13
C LEU A 512 7.05 -7.09 -21.89
N ALA A 513 7.87 -7.05 -22.95
CA ALA A 513 9.27 -6.68 -22.87
C ALA A 513 9.43 -5.26 -22.30
N LEU A 514 8.69 -4.30 -22.82
CA LEU A 514 8.65 -2.92 -22.33
C LEU A 514 8.24 -2.85 -20.85
N GLY A 515 7.23 -3.63 -20.46
CA GLY A 515 6.78 -3.70 -19.06
C GLY A 515 7.91 -4.13 -18.12
N TYR A 516 8.62 -5.22 -18.44
CA TYR A 516 9.75 -5.69 -17.63
C TYR A 516 10.93 -4.72 -17.63
N GLU A 517 11.21 -4.06 -18.74
CA GLU A 517 12.26 -3.05 -18.83
C GLU A 517 11.98 -1.85 -17.91
N VAL A 518 10.80 -1.25 -18.03
CA VAL A 518 10.40 -0.08 -17.22
C VAL A 518 10.38 -0.42 -15.73
N TYR A 519 9.77 -1.56 -15.34
CA TYR A 519 9.73 -1.96 -13.93
C TYR A 519 11.11 -2.35 -13.40
N GLY A 520 11.96 -2.99 -14.21
CA GLY A 520 13.33 -3.35 -13.83
C GLY A 520 14.22 -2.15 -13.56
N ASN A 521 14.06 -1.09 -14.35
CA ASN A 521 14.84 0.14 -14.24
C ASN A 521 14.27 1.11 -13.19
N ARG A 522 12.99 0.99 -12.80
CA ARG A 522 12.29 1.99 -11.96
C ARG A 522 12.97 2.24 -10.61
N ALA A 523 13.61 1.22 -10.03
CA ALA A 523 14.31 1.38 -8.74
C ALA A 523 15.43 2.44 -8.79
N ASP A 524 15.98 2.70 -9.97
CA ASP A 524 17.03 3.70 -10.21
C ASP A 524 16.92 4.35 -11.59
N ILE A 525 15.71 4.73 -11.98
CA ILE A 525 15.39 5.20 -13.33
C ILE A 525 16.16 6.47 -13.73
N LEU A 526 16.40 7.38 -12.79
CA LEU A 526 17.21 8.58 -13.00
C LEU A 526 18.68 8.38 -12.58
N GLY A 527 19.11 7.13 -12.39
CA GLY A 527 20.52 6.79 -12.14
C GLY A 527 21.48 7.38 -13.15
N PRO A 528 21.26 7.22 -14.49
CA PRO A 528 22.13 7.80 -15.51
C PRO A 528 22.23 9.33 -15.48
N VAL A 529 21.19 10.01 -14.98
CA VAL A 529 21.18 11.48 -14.77
C VAL A 529 21.94 11.83 -13.50
N ARG A 530 21.68 11.07 -12.41
CA ARG A 530 22.38 11.28 -11.13
C ARG A 530 23.90 11.09 -11.26
N GLU A 531 24.36 10.13 -12.04
CA GLU A 531 25.78 9.85 -12.27
C GLU A 531 26.51 10.97 -13.01
N ALA A 532 25.76 11.81 -13.72
CA ALA A 532 26.31 12.99 -14.39
C ALA A 532 26.35 14.24 -13.47
N LEU A 533 25.77 14.16 -12.27
CA LEU A 533 25.89 15.21 -11.27
C LEU A 533 27.23 15.09 -10.55
N PRO A 534 27.97 16.21 -10.34
CA PRO A 534 29.17 16.23 -9.52
C PRO A 534 28.91 15.70 -8.09
N GLU A 535 29.93 15.12 -7.47
CA GLU A 535 29.82 14.56 -6.12
C GLU A 535 29.55 15.62 -5.05
N ASP A 536 29.99 16.84 -5.27
CA ASP A 536 29.85 18.02 -4.41
C ASP A 536 28.51 18.76 -4.62
N ALA A 537 27.68 18.33 -5.56
CA ALA A 537 26.34 18.89 -5.78
C ALA A 537 25.40 18.51 -4.61
N VAL A 538 25.39 19.33 -3.56
CA VAL A 538 24.58 19.12 -2.34
C VAL A 538 23.13 19.55 -2.53
N LEU A 539 22.89 20.71 -3.17
CA LEU A 539 21.57 21.23 -3.47
C LEU A 539 21.33 21.23 -4.98
N VAL A 540 20.40 20.39 -5.43
CA VAL A 540 20.09 20.20 -6.84
C VAL A 540 18.66 20.63 -7.14
N GLY A 541 18.51 21.51 -8.13
CA GLY A 541 17.21 21.88 -8.67
C GLY A 541 16.60 20.73 -9.48
N TYR A 542 15.28 20.59 -9.42
CA TYR A 542 14.55 19.57 -10.14
C TYR A 542 13.36 20.15 -10.88
N ILE A 543 13.29 19.92 -12.18
CA ILE A 543 12.20 20.35 -13.05
C ILE A 543 11.66 19.13 -13.78
N ASP A 544 10.47 18.70 -13.41
CA ASP A 544 9.74 17.63 -14.11
C ASP A 544 8.24 17.93 -14.12
N HIS A 545 7.64 17.81 -15.29
CA HIS A 545 6.20 17.98 -15.50
C HIS A 545 5.52 16.65 -15.88
N GLY A 546 6.27 15.56 -15.92
CA GLY A 546 5.83 14.22 -16.30
C GLY A 546 5.59 13.27 -15.13
N TYR A 547 5.81 13.67 -13.87
CA TYR A 547 5.69 12.82 -12.67
C TYR A 547 6.64 11.62 -12.66
N ALA A 548 7.87 11.77 -13.12
CA ALA A 548 8.87 10.71 -13.07
C ALA A 548 9.22 10.32 -11.62
N PRO A 549 9.54 9.04 -11.35
CA PRO A 549 9.98 8.60 -10.03
C PRO A 549 11.33 9.23 -9.65
N GLU A 550 11.33 10.21 -8.76
CA GLU A 550 12.51 11.03 -8.45
C GLU A 550 13.45 10.44 -7.39
N SER A 551 13.04 9.36 -6.68
CA SER A 551 13.83 8.79 -5.59
C SER A 551 15.27 8.42 -5.96
N SER A 552 15.53 8.15 -7.23
CA SER A 552 16.87 7.90 -7.77
C SER A 552 17.83 9.06 -7.56
N LEU A 553 17.35 10.30 -7.66
CA LEU A 553 18.18 11.50 -7.51
C LEU A 553 18.62 11.73 -6.07
N TRP A 554 17.87 11.23 -5.10
CA TRP A 554 18.20 11.30 -3.67
C TRP A 554 19.29 10.32 -3.25
N LYS A 555 19.64 9.34 -4.12
CA LYS A 555 20.65 8.32 -3.82
C LYS A 555 22.07 8.86 -4.03
N PRO A 556 23.05 8.46 -3.18
CA PRO A 556 22.85 7.80 -1.90
C PRO A 556 22.16 8.74 -0.90
N TYR A 557 21.19 8.21 -0.16
CA TYR A 557 20.41 9.01 0.79
C TYR A 557 21.31 9.71 1.84
N GLY A 558 20.96 10.95 2.18
CA GLY A 558 21.75 11.76 3.13
C GLY A 558 22.91 12.54 2.52
N LYS A 559 23.14 12.48 1.20
CA LYS A 559 24.21 13.25 0.52
C LYS A 559 23.73 14.56 -0.12
N ARG A 560 22.50 14.57 -0.66
CA ARG A 560 21.99 15.74 -1.40
C ARG A 560 20.53 16.01 -1.12
N THR A 561 20.15 17.26 -1.28
CA THR A 561 18.76 17.73 -1.24
C THR A 561 18.29 18.03 -2.64
N ILE A 562 17.12 17.47 -3.03
CA ILE A 562 16.46 17.77 -4.28
C ILE A 562 15.36 18.81 -4.01
N ARG A 563 15.39 19.92 -4.74
CA ARG A 563 14.40 20.98 -4.59
C ARG A 563 13.68 21.25 -5.90
N HIS A 564 12.37 21.07 -5.91
CA HIS A 564 11.57 21.33 -7.09
C HIS A 564 11.55 22.82 -7.44
N LEU A 565 11.73 23.13 -8.71
CA LEU A 565 11.60 24.45 -9.28
C LEU A 565 10.24 24.56 -9.97
N LEU A 566 9.32 25.28 -9.33
CA LEU A 566 7.98 25.50 -9.88
C LEU A 566 8.01 26.41 -11.11
N PRO A 567 6.98 26.37 -11.99
CA PRO A 567 6.82 27.34 -13.06
C PRO A 567 6.93 28.77 -12.53
N GLY A 568 7.69 29.63 -13.22
CA GLY A 568 7.95 31.01 -12.79
C GLY A 568 9.04 31.18 -11.71
N ASN A 569 9.55 30.11 -11.13
CA ASN A 569 10.65 30.19 -10.16
C ASN A 569 11.98 29.85 -10.83
N ASP A 570 12.95 30.73 -10.67
CA ASP A 570 14.33 30.49 -11.06
C ASP A 570 15.17 29.88 -9.90
N PRO A 571 16.27 29.18 -10.23
CA PRO A 571 17.17 28.64 -9.23
C PRO A 571 17.75 29.73 -8.34
N GLY A 572 17.67 29.55 -7.01
CA GLY A 572 18.29 30.46 -6.05
C GLY A 572 19.83 30.41 -6.11
N ALA A 573 20.49 31.42 -5.56
CA ALA A 573 21.96 31.60 -5.59
C ALA A 573 22.76 30.38 -5.07
N ALA A 574 22.23 29.65 -4.08
CA ALA A 574 22.86 28.44 -3.54
C ALA A 574 22.76 27.20 -4.44
N MET A 575 22.06 27.29 -5.55
CA MET A 575 21.80 26.14 -6.43
C MET A 575 22.73 26.17 -7.63
N SER A 576 23.72 25.30 -7.63
CA SER A 576 24.72 25.21 -8.69
C SER A 576 24.36 24.25 -9.83
N HIS A 577 23.44 23.32 -9.59
CA HIS A 577 23.06 22.30 -10.57
C HIS A 577 21.54 22.14 -10.64
N VAL A 578 21.05 21.83 -11.85
CA VAL A 578 19.63 21.54 -12.11
C VAL A 578 19.52 20.28 -12.97
N VAL A 579 18.62 19.41 -12.59
CA VAL A 579 18.14 18.29 -13.42
C VAL A 579 16.79 18.69 -13.98
N LEU A 580 16.64 18.67 -15.30
CA LEU A 580 15.39 19.00 -15.95
C LEU A 580 14.97 17.95 -16.99
N ASN A 581 13.64 17.73 -17.04
CA ASN A 581 12.98 16.97 -18.10
C ASN A 581 12.48 17.94 -19.17
N THR A 582 12.82 17.71 -20.43
CA THR A 582 12.35 18.54 -21.55
C THR A 582 10.88 18.31 -21.89
N PHE A 583 10.31 17.18 -21.45
CA PHE A 583 8.90 16.85 -21.70
C PHE A 583 7.96 17.88 -21.08
N ASN A 584 7.11 18.46 -21.91
CA ASN A 584 6.16 19.52 -21.53
C ASN A 584 6.80 20.76 -20.85
N PHE A 585 8.10 20.97 -21.00
CA PHE A 585 8.81 22.08 -20.36
C PHE A 585 8.27 23.43 -20.85
N GLU A 586 8.22 23.65 -22.18
CA GLU A 586 7.75 24.89 -22.77
C GLU A 586 6.28 25.18 -22.46
N ALA A 587 5.43 24.15 -22.52
CA ALA A 587 4.01 24.26 -22.19
C ALA A 587 3.75 24.72 -20.74
N ASN A 588 4.63 24.36 -19.81
CA ASN A 588 4.48 24.69 -18.40
C ASN A 588 5.25 25.94 -17.97
N ARG A 589 6.31 26.33 -18.68
CA ARG A 589 7.17 27.47 -18.32
C ARG A 589 7.07 28.65 -19.27
N GLY A 590 6.45 28.49 -20.45
CA GLY A 590 6.30 29.55 -21.46
C GLY A 590 7.57 29.86 -22.26
N GLU A 591 8.66 29.12 -22.04
CA GLU A 591 9.92 29.25 -22.76
C GLU A 591 10.54 27.84 -23.00
N SER A 592 11.34 27.72 -24.09
CA SER A 592 12.02 26.45 -24.35
C SER A 592 13.14 26.19 -23.35
N PRO A 593 13.55 24.92 -23.13
CA PRO A 593 14.66 24.58 -22.23
C PRO A 593 15.95 25.32 -22.58
N GLU A 594 16.23 25.50 -23.88
CA GLU A 594 17.43 26.19 -24.39
C GLU A 594 17.38 27.70 -24.05
N LYS A 595 16.24 28.34 -24.24
CA LYS A 595 16.06 29.76 -23.89
C LYS A 595 16.19 29.99 -22.40
N TRP A 596 15.55 29.14 -21.60
CA TRP A 596 15.67 29.16 -20.15
C TRP A 596 17.10 29.04 -19.68
N LEU A 597 17.84 28.08 -20.26
CA LEU A 597 19.26 27.85 -19.94
C LEU A 597 20.15 29.03 -20.33
N ALA A 598 19.95 29.55 -21.55
CA ALA A 598 20.72 30.71 -22.04
C ALA A 598 20.50 31.94 -21.17
N ARG A 599 19.25 32.19 -20.71
CA ARG A 599 18.88 33.30 -19.83
C ARG A 599 19.62 33.20 -18.46
N LEU A 600 19.85 31.99 -17.97
CA LEU A 600 20.55 31.75 -16.71
C LEU A 600 22.07 31.64 -16.86
N GLY A 601 22.61 31.69 -18.08
CA GLY A 601 24.03 31.51 -18.35
C GLY A 601 24.53 30.09 -18.04
N GLY A 602 23.65 29.10 -18.00
CA GLY A 602 23.97 27.73 -17.62
C GLY A 602 24.58 26.93 -18.79
N THR A 603 25.23 25.82 -18.45
CA THR A 603 25.83 24.89 -19.40
C THR A 603 25.29 23.47 -19.19
N ILE A 604 25.08 22.72 -20.29
CA ILE A 604 24.63 21.34 -20.23
C ILE A 604 25.84 20.45 -19.96
N LEU A 605 25.82 19.72 -18.86
CA LEU A 605 26.85 18.74 -18.51
C LEU A 605 26.55 17.37 -19.16
N ALA A 606 25.28 16.99 -19.23
CA ALA A 606 24.88 15.73 -19.84
C ALA A 606 23.44 15.77 -20.35
N ARG A 607 23.16 14.96 -21.37
CA ARG A 607 21.83 14.64 -21.87
C ARG A 607 21.61 13.14 -21.79
N ARG A 608 20.40 12.72 -21.37
CA ARG A 608 20.02 11.31 -21.25
C ARG A 608 18.59 11.12 -21.72
N GLU A 609 18.33 10.12 -22.51
CA GLU A 609 16.99 9.71 -22.90
C GLU A 609 16.46 8.66 -21.92
N ILE A 610 15.32 8.92 -21.28
CA ILE A 610 14.74 8.06 -20.23
C ILE A 610 13.24 7.89 -20.47
N ARG A 611 12.76 6.66 -20.31
CA ARG A 611 11.33 6.32 -20.28
C ARG A 611 10.90 5.99 -18.84
N PRO A 612 10.28 6.90 -18.10
CA PRO A 612 9.94 6.69 -16.71
C PRO A 612 8.73 5.77 -16.49
N LEU A 613 7.80 5.73 -17.45
CA LEU A 613 6.56 4.95 -17.36
C LEU A 613 6.28 4.19 -18.67
N VAL A 614 5.62 3.03 -18.56
CA VAL A 614 5.25 2.19 -19.73
C VAL A 614 4.36 2.95 -20.72
N LYS A 615 3.48 3.83 -20.22
CA LYS A 615 2.49 4.57 -21.02
C LYS A 615 3.01 5.91 -21.54
N GLU A 616 4.19 6.33 -21.15
CA GLU A 616 4.77 7.59 -21.58
C GLU A 616 5.90 7.35 -22.59
N PRO A 617 6.10 8.25 -23.55
CA PRO A 617 7.27 8.19 -24.42
C PRO A 617 8.54 8.39 -23.62
N ALA A 618 9.67 7.99 -24.19
CA ALA A 618 10.97 8.41 -23.69
C ALA A 618 11.10 9.93 -23.85
N SER A 619 11.74 10.57 -22.88
CA SER A 619 11.99 12.02 -22.87
C SER A 619 13.46 12.29 -22.59
N GLU A 620 13.93 13.43 -23.08
CA GLU A 620 15.29 13.87 -22.88
C GLU A 620 15.44 14.57 -21.51
N TRP A 621 16.44 14.18 -20.75
CA TRP A 621 16.79 14.73 -19.45
C TRP A 621 18.14 15.41 -19.52
N TRP A 622 18.23 16.63 -18.98
CA TRP A 622 19.47 17.40 -18.94
C TRP A 622 19.97 17.52 -17.51
N VAL A 623 21.28 17.42 -17.36
CA VAL A 623 22.01 17.86 -16.18
C VAL A 623 22.68 19.16 -16.56
N VAL A 624 22.40 20.21 -15.81
CA VAL A 624 22.82 21.57 -16.11
C VAL A 624 23.65 22.10 -14.95
N SER A 625 24.78 22.73 -15.24
CA SER A 625 25.53 23.57 -14.32
C SER A 625 25.13 25.02 -14.50
N LEU A 626 25.00 25.74 -13.39
CA LEU A 626 24.68 27.16 -13.38
C LEU A 626 25.91 27.96 -12.90
N PRO A 627 26.13 29.19 -13.40
CA PRO A 627 27.23 30.02 -12.93
C PRO A 627 27.11 30.33 -11.43
N SER A 628 28.19 30.73 -10.79
CA SER A 628 28.19 31.12 -9.37
C SER A 628 27.28 32.32 -9.14
N SER A 629 26.81 32.49 -7.88
CA SER A 629 25.95 33.63 -7.49
C SER A 629 26.50 35.00 -7.87
N ASP A 630 27.82 35.12 -7.87
CA ASP A 630 28.53 36.39 -8.15
C ASP A 630 28.58 36.70 -9.67
N GLN A 631 28.20 35.72 -10.52
CA GLN A 631 28.18 35.82 -12.00
C GLN A 631 26.76 35.89 -12.56
N ARG A 632 25.72 35.69 -11.74
CA ARG A 632 24.30 35.83 -12.08
C ARG A 632 23.80 37.21 -11.66
#